data_c638417915891c04d95288b8669b9ad4
#
_entry.id   c638417915891c04d95288b8669b9ad4
#
_cell.length_a   1.000
_cell.length_b   1.000
_cell.length_c   1.000
_cell.angle_alpha   90.00
_cell.angle_beta   90.00
_cell.angle_gamma   90.00
#
_symmetry.space_group_name_H-M   'P 1'
#
loop_
_entity.id
_entity.type
_entity.pdbx_description
1 polymer ?
#
loop_
_entity_poly.entity_id
_entity_poly.type
_entity_poly.pdbx_seq_one_letter_code
_entity_poly.pdbx_strand_id
1 'polypeptide(L)'
;MEKDKISNFKNYKSDDQIKQLYKNVFGHNNNIIITKLSGGMKNSVYLVDESGKKVVLKIAPKDESKMISADRNILWWENEMLKLMETINFPSPNPLHYDESGNLCESPYLFMSYIPGVNYLENKNSLDNSIINNIEYEIGELSSRISSIRKEAFFLPSYPKKKFKNNYEFVTFLFELLLNDALSVNLDLGKDNYKIIKDILINYKNSLNNISNLSLTHTDIWDGNILINNNRVSGIVDFSDLYYCDELMCFYFHTIDGKTSEYFLKGYGKCNLNKDEQIRIEIYRMYVILKMIVDCKLKNYGRFAWMYDNFDTRIKTLTKIR
;
A
#
# COMPACT_ATOMS: atom_id res chain seq x y z
N MET A 1 21.26 14.89 1.01
CA MET A 1 20.59 15.71 -0.04
C MET A 1 19.25 15.15 -0.56
N GLU A 2 18.88 13.89 -0.30
CA GLU A 2 17.57 13.32 -0.74
C GLU A 2 16.42 13.56 0.26
N LYS A 3 16.72 13.74 1.54
CA LYS A 3 15.67 13.92 2.58
C LYS A 3 14.89 15.24 2.45
N ASP A 4 15.47 16.28 1.87
CA ASP A 4 14.81 17.62 1.81
C ASP A 4 13.77 17.75 0.69
N LYS A 5 13.82 16.91 -0.37
CA LYS A 5 12.85 16.94 -1.47
C LYS A 5 11.50 16.33 -1.10
N ILE A 6 11.50 15.39 -0.16
CA ILE A 6 10.28 14.77 0.39
C ILE A 6 9.47 15.78 1.23
N SER A 7 10.14 16.81 1.77
CA SER A 7 9.53 17.81 2.66
C SER A 7 8.43 18.64 1.99
N ASN A 8 8.51 18.92 0.70
CA ASN A 8 7.59 19.84 0.01
C ASN A 8 6.24 19.23 -0.39
N PHE A 9 6.10 17.90 -0.35
CA PHE A 9 4.85 17.20 -0.68
C PHE A 9 4.01 16.94 0.57
N LYS A 10 4.66 16.50 1.66
CA LYS A 10 3.98 16.12 2.90
C LYS A 10 3.49 17.35 3.67
N ASN A 11 2.30 17.24 4.24
CA ASN A 11 1.70 18.28 5.09
C ASN A 11 2.22 18.17 6.52
N TYR A 12 3.44 18.65 6.75
CA TYR A 12 4.01 18.66 8.10
C TYR A 12 3.40 19.76 8.97
N LYS A 13 3.13 19.41 10.21
CA LYS A 13 2.63 20.30 11.26
C LYS A 13 3.71 20.56 12.30
N SER A 14 3.65 21.75 12.94
CA SER A 14 4.46 22.06 14.13
C SER A 14 3.96 21.25 15.33
N ASP A 15 4.82 21.10 16.34
CA ASP A 15 4.45 20.44 17.59
C ASP A 15 3.23 21.09 18.25
N ASP A 16 3.12 22.42 18.20
CA ASP A 16 1.98 23.14 18.78
C ASP A 16 0.68 22.85 18.04
N GLN A 17 0.74 22.74 16.69
CA GLN A 17 -0.43 22.35 15.90
C GLN A 17 -0.87 20.92 16.23
N ILE A 18 0.09 19.98 16.37
CA ILE A 18 -0.21 18.59 16.73
C ILE A 18 -0.78 18.50 18.16
N LYS A 19 -0.20 19.25 19.12
CA LYS A 19 -0.76 19.34 20.50
C LYS A 19 -2.18 19.88 20.51
N GLN A 20 -2.48 20.85 19.64
CA GLN A 20 -3.84 21.39 19.53
C GLN A 20 -4.81 20.35 18.95
N LEU A 21 -4.43 19.62 17.90
CA LEU A 21 -5.24 18.52 17.37
C LEU A 21 -5.48 17.45 18.43
N TYR A 22 -4.43 17.04 19.15
CA TYR A 22 -4.51 16.04 20.21
C TYR A 22 -5.46 16.49 21.34
N LYS A 23 -5.30 17.73 21.80
CA LYS A 23 -6.17 18.30 22.83
C LYS A 23 -7.64 18.33 22.44
N ASN A 24 -7.94 18.69 21.19
CA ASN A 24 -9.34 18.73 20.72
C ASN A 24 -9.98 17.33 20.67
N VAL A 25 -9.18 16.29 20.38
CA VAL A 25 -9.69 14.91 20.29
C VAL A 25 -9.76 14.24 21.65
N PHE A 26 -8.73 14.41 22.51
CA PHE A 26 -8.60 13.67 23.76
C PHE A 26 -8.87 14.50 25.03
N GLY A 27 -9.09 15.80 24.88
CA GLY A 27 -9.46 16.70 25.98
C GLY A 27 -8.30 17.22 26.84
N HIS A 28 -7.08 16.73 26.63
CA HIS A 28 -5.88 17.09 27.40
C HIS A 28 -4.62 17.06 26.50
N ASN A 29 -3.53 17.65 26.96
CA ASN A 29 -2.26 17.68 26.24
C ASN A 29 -1.05 17.85 27.18
N ASN A 30 -1.10 17.22 28.36
CA ASN A 30 -0.05 17.33 29.35
C ASN A 30 1.15 16.43 29.01
N ASN A 31 2.36 17.00 29.04
CA ASN A 31 3.61 16.25 28.83
C ASN A 31 3.64 15.41 27.54
N ILE A 32 3.20 16.00 26.43
CA ILE A 32 3.20 15.36 25.12
C ILE A 32 4.60 15.46 24.50
N ILE A 33 5.13 14.30 24.10
CA ILE A 33 6.32 14.16 23.26
C ILE A 33 5.84 13.78 21.85
N ILE A 34 6.30 14.54 20.84
CA ILE A 34 5.97 14.31 19.45
C ILE A 34 7.22 13.84 18.72
N THR A 35 7.12 12.71 18.06
CA THR A 35 8.19 12.17 17.21
C THR A 35 7.66 12.02 15.80
N LYS A 36 8.28 12.71 14.85
CA LYS A 36 7.99 12.50 13.43
C LYS A 36 8.48 11.13 13.00
N LEU A 37 7.58 10.30 12.51
CA LEU A 37 7.95 9.00 11.99
C LEU A 37 8.47 9.14 10.55
N SER A 38 9.61 8.50 10.30
CA SER A 38 10.18 8.36 8.96
C SER A 38 9.47 7.20 8.23
N GLY A 39 9.42 7.26 6.93
CA GLY A 39 8.75 6.25 6.10
C GLY A 39 7.44 6.78 5.51
N GLY A 40 6.80 5.95 4.69
CA GLY A 40 5.59 6.31 3.94
C GLY A 40 5.83 7.43 2.92
N MET A 41 5.26 7.32 1.74
CA MET A 41 5.49 8.28 0.65
C MET A 41 4.34 9.27 0.47
N LYS A 42 3.24 9.10 1.21
CA LYS A 42 1.99 9.86 1.04
C LYS A 42 1.75 10.81 2.21
N ASN A 43 1.43 10.31 3.36
CA ASN A 43 0.98 11.05 4.54
C ASN A 43 2.14 11.54 5.43
N SER A 44 1.91 12.60 6.20
CA SER A 44 2.77 12.95 7.34
C SER A 44 2.35 12.10 8.53
N VAL A 45 3.30 11.45 9.19
CA VAL A 45 3.02 10.52 10.29
C VAL A 45 3.80 10.92 11.53
N TYR A 46 3.13 10.93 12.68
CA TYR A 46 3.70 11.30 13.97
C TYR A 46 3.32 10.27 15.04
N LEU A 47 4.27 9.94 15.88
CA LEU A 47 4.02 9.30 17.16
C LEU A 47 3.80 10.40 18.20
N VAL A 48 2.67 10.35 18.88
CA VAL A 48 2.30 11.25 19.98
C VAL A 48 2.28 10.41 21.25
N ASP A 49 3.18 10.73 22.19
CA ASP A 49 3.32 10.05 23.47
C ASP A 49 2.95 11.00 24.60
N GLU A 50 1.83 10.73 25.26
CA GLU A 50 1.41 11.46 26.45
C GLU A 50 1.65 10.58 27.69
N SER A 51 2.77 10.81 28.37
CA SER A 51 3.11 10.10 29.62
C SER A 51 3.03 8.56 29.50
N GLY A 52 3.50 8.00 28.37
CA GLY A 52 3.53 6.57 28.06
C GLY A 52 2.27 6.08 27.30
N LYS A 53 1.24 6.88 27.14
CA LYS A 53 0.11 6.58 26.24
C LYS A 53 0.45 7.02 24.84
N LYS A 54 0.64 6.07 23.95
CA LYS A 54 1.10 6.29 22.58
C LYS A 54 -0.04 6.18 21.58
N VAL A 55 -0.14 7.17 20.70
CA VAL A 55 -1.02 7.14 19.52
C VAL A 55 -0.24 7.58 18.28
N VAL A 56 -0.72 7.17 17.12
CA VAL A 56 -0.16 7.58 15.83
C VAL A 56 -1.14 8.56 15.17
N LEU A 57 -0.61 9.70 14.71
CA LEU A 57 -1.34 10.67 13.92
C LEU A 57 -0.86 10.60 12.47
N LYS A 58 -1.78 10.37 11.54
CA LYS A 58 -1.57 10.41 10.09
C LYS A 58 -2.32 11.62 9.52
N ILE A 59 -1.65 12.47 8.72
CA ILE A 59 -2.22 13.65 8.07
C ILE A 59 -2.02 13.55 6.57
N ALA A 60 -3.10 13.69 5.81
CA ALA A 60 -3.05 13.66 4.35
C ALA A 60 -2.25 14.84 3.78
N PRO A 61 -1.67 14.73 2.56
CA PRO A 61 -1.06 15.85 1.86
C PRO A 61 -2.04 17.01 1.69
N LYS A 62 -1.52 18.24 1.65
CA LYS A 62 -2.34 19.42 1.36
C LYS A 62 -2.75 19.47 -0.11
N ASP A 63 -1.86 19.06 -0.99
CA ASP A 63 -2.08 19.01 -2.44
C ASP A 63 -1.90 17.56 -2.93
N GLU A 64 -3.01 16.90 -3.19
CA GLU A 64 -3.01 15.52 -3.72
C GLU A 64 -2.87 15.47 -5.25
N SER A 65 -2.75 16.60 -5.94
CA SER A 65 -2.52 16.63 -7.41
C SER A 65 -1.23 15.92 -7.82
N LYS A 66 -0.24 15.89 -6.92
CA LYS A 66 1.04 15.18 -7.07
C LYS A 66 0.99 13.70 -6.65
N MET A 67 -0.17 13.20 -6.30
CA MET A 67 -0.38 11.77 -6.02
C MET A 67 -0.86 11.05 -7.27
N ILE A 68 -0.58 9.77 -7.33
CA ILE A 68 -1.21 8.87 -8.29
C ILE A 68 -2.73 8.96 -8.14
N SER A 69 -3.45 9.05 -9.26
CA SER A 69 -4.90 9.21 -9.27
C SER A 69 -5.65 8.13 -8.48
N ALA A 70 -5.13 6.91 -8.47
CA ALA A 70 -5.68 5.80 -7.68
C ALA A 70 -5.50 5.96 -6.16
N ASP A 71 -4.59 6.84 -5.71
CA ASP A 71 -4.22 7.01 -4.29
C ASP A 71 -4.79 8.31 -3.68
N ARG A 72 -5.62 9.07 -4.41
CA ARG A 72 -6.19 10.33 -3.93
C ARG A 72 -7.42 10.11 -3.07
N ASN A 73 -7.60 10.96 -2.05
CA ASN A 73 -8.77 10.97 -1.16
C ASN A 73 -9.08 9.61 -0.54
N ILE A 74 -8.06 8.91 -0.02
CA ILE A 74 -8.23 7.55 0.51
C ILE A 74 -8.00 7.42 2.02
N LEU A 75 -7.71 8.51 2.74
CA LEU A 75 -7.50 8.42 4.20
C LEU A 75 -8.80 8.03 4.95
N TRP A 76 -9.98 8.45 4.44
CA TRP A 76 -11.27 7.99 4.95
C TRP A 76 -11.44 6.47 4.83
N TRP A 77 -10.93 5.92 3.72
CA TRP A 77 -11.00 4.49 3.47
C TRP A 77 -10.09 3.70 4.42
N GLU A 78 -8.90 4.23 4.72
CA GLU A 78 -8.05 3.63 5.74
C GLU A 78 -8.77 3.55 7.09
N ASN A 79 -9.46 4.62 7.51
CA ASN A 79 -10.27 4.63 8.72
C ASN A 79 -11.37 3.54 8.69
N GLU A 80 -12.09 3.39 7.58
CA GLU A 80 -13.13 2.36 7.45
C GLU A 80 -12.55 0.94 7.46
N MET A 81 -11.40 0.74 6.82
CA MET A 81 -10.74 -0.56 6.83
C MET A 81 -10.18 -0.91 8.23
N LEU A 82 -9.64 0.04 8.95
CA LEU A 82 -9.21 -0.18 10.33
C LEU A 82 -10.37 -0.53 11.25
N LYS A 83 -11.53 0.11 11.12
CA LYS A 83 -12.77 -0.29 11.83
C LYS A 83 -13.16 -1.74 11.50
N LEU A 84 -13.08 -2.12 10.24
CA LEU A 84 -13.37 -3.49 9.82
C LEU A 84 -12.37 -4.48 10.42
N MET A 85 -11.08 -4.15 10.42
CA MET A 85 -10.03 -5.00 11.01
C MET A 85 -10.24 -5.18 12.52
N GLU A 86 -10.67 -4.14 13.23
CA GLU A 86 -11.02 -4.22 14.65
C GLU A 86 -12.14 -5.24 14.91
N THR A 87 -13.16 -5.31 14.04
CA THR A 87 -14.28 -6.28 14.21
C THR A 87 -13.84 -7.74 14.13
N ILE A 88 -12.73 -8.03 13.45
CA ILE A 88 -12.19 -9.40 13.29
C ILE A 88 -10.94 -9.65 14.17
N ASN A 89 -10.65 -8.77 15.12
CA ASN A 89 -9.46 -8.81 15.96
C ASN A 89 -8.16 -9.04 15.14
N PHE A 90 -8.03 -8.26 14.05
CA PHE A 90 -6.84 -8.30 13.22
C PHE A 90 -5.71 -7.51 13.87
N PRO A 91 -4.42 -7.95 13.79
CA PRO A 91 -3.30 -7.19 14.34
C PRO A 91 -3.00 -5.94 13.48
N SER A 92 -3.78 -4.90 13.66
CA SER A 92 -3.70 -3.59 13.00
C SER A 92 -3.90 -2.48 14.02
N PRO A 93 -3.56 -1.22 13.71
CA PRO A 93 -3.97 -0.09 14.54
C PRO A 93 -5.50 -0.02 14.65
N ASN A 94 -6.01 0.34 15.84
CA ASN A 94 -7.43 0.69 15.98
C ASN A 94 -7.61 2.16 15.64
N PRO A 95 -8.62 2.54 14.83
CA PRO A 95 -8.93 3.94 14.55
C PRO A 95 -9.51 4.60 15.80
N LEU A 96 -8.97 5.76 16.19
CA LEU A 96 -9.40 6.48 17.38
C LEU A 96 -10.23 7.72 17.03
N HIS A 97 -9.83 8.44 15.99
CA HIS A 97 -10.53 9.62 15.51
C HIS A 97 -10.15 9.96 14.08
N TYR A 98 -11.13 10.16 13.23
CA TYR A 98 -10.96 10.64 11.85
C TYR A 98 -11.70 11.95 11.65
N ASP A 99 -11.08 12.94 11.01
CA ASP A 99 -11.68 14.22 10.69
C ASP A 99 -11.27 14.69 9.29
N GLU A 100 -12.22 15.07 8.47
CA GLU A 100 -12.06 15.66 7.14
C GLU A 100 -12.80 17.01 7.03
N SER A 101 -13.27 17.57 8.14
CA SER A 101 -14.09 18.79 8.14
C SER A 101 -13.35 20.05 7.70
N GLY A 102 -12.02 20.05 7.77
CA GLY A 102 -11.19 21.22 7.52
C GLY A 102 -11.15 22.25 8.67
N ASN A 103 -11.87 22.02 9.77
CA ASN A 103 -12.03 23.00 10.87
C ASN A 103 -10.74 23.18 11.69
N LEU A 104 -10.06 22.09 12.01
CA LEU A 104 -8.85 22.08 12.84
C LEU A 104 -7.57 21.88 12.04
N CYS A 105 -7.67 21.17 10.93
CA CYS A 105 -6.60 20.91 10.00
C CYS A 105 -7.15 21.01 8.58
N GLU A 106 -6.48 21.73 7.70
CA GLU A 106 -6.90 21.93 6.31
C GLU A 106 -6.88 20.63 5.45
N SER A 107 -6.30 19.56 5.99
CA SER A 107 -6.26 18.24 5.38
C SER A 107 -6.92 17.22 6.30
N PRO A 108 -7.50 16.15 5.75
CA PRO A 108 -7.96 15.02 6.54
C PRO A 108 -6.86 14.47 7.44
N TYR A 109 -7.23 14.06 8.65
CA TYR A 109 -6.31 13.42 9.59
C TYR A 109 -6.96 12.27 10.34
N LEU A 110 -6.13 11.33 10.77
CA LEU A 110 -6.54 10.11 11.46
C LEU A 110 -5.62 9.87 12.67
N PHE A 111 -6.20 9.82 13.86
CA PHE A 111 -5.56 9.26 15.04
C PHE A 111 -5.86 7.77 15.15
N MET A 112 -4.84 6.97 15.41
CA MET A 112 -4.95 5.52 15.57
C MET A 112 -4.08 5.03 16.72
N SER A 113 -4.36 3.85 17.24
CA SER A 113 -3.56 3.24 18.30
C SER A 113 -2.13 2.93 17.80
N TYR A 114 -1.18 3.00 18.73
CA TYR A 114 0.19 2.58 18.50
C TYR A 114 0.31 1.05 18.65
N ILE A 115 1.00 0.40 17.70
CA ILE A 115 1.37 -1.01 17.80
C ILE A 115 2.81 -1.09 18.30
N PRO A 116 3.08 -1.75 19.44
CA PRO A 116 4.44 -1.98 19.89
C PRO A 116 5.22 -2.89 18.94
N GLY A 117 6.43 -2.46 18.58
CA GLY A 117 7.29 -3.24 17.69
C GLY A 117 8.29 -2.36 16.95
N VAL A 118 9.11 -3.02 16.15
CA VAL A 118 10.08 -2.41 15.24
C VAL A 118 9.72 -2.74 13.79
N ASN A 119 10.13 -1.88 12.86
CA ASN A 119 9.86 -2.11 11.45
C ASN A 119 10.65 -3.33 10.94
N TYR A 120 9.96 -4.25 10.26
CA TYR A 120 10.58 -5.49 9.77
C TYR A 120 11.63 -5.21 8.70
N LEU A 121 11.39 -4.29 7.76
CA LEU A 121 12.35 -3.91 6.73
C LEU A 121 13.69 -3.47 7.32
N GLU A 122 13.64 -2.63 8.36
CA GLU A 122 14.85 -2.08 9.00
C GLU A 122 15.64 -3.12 9.80
N ASN A 123 14.96 -4.18 10.26
CA ASN A 123 15.54 -5.18 11.16
C ASN A 123 15.78 -6.55 10.49
N LYS A 124 15.23 -6.80 9.30
CA LYS A 124 15.26 -8.09 8.60
C LYS A 124 16.68 -8.66 8.47
N ASN A 125 17.65 -7.82 8.11
CA ASN A 125 19.05 -8.24 7.89
C ASN A 125 19.76 -8.69 9.18
N SER A 126 19.22 -8.41 10.35
CA SER A 126 19.76 -8.83 11.65
C SER A 126 19.11 -10.10 12.19
N LEU A 127 18.12 -10.66 11.49
CA LEU A 127 17.36 -11.83 11.93
C LEU A 127 17.91 -13.11 11.30
N ASP A 128 17.81 -14.21 12.03
CA ASP A 128 18.09 -15.53 11.48
C ASP A 128 17.07 -15.94 10.42
N ASN A 129 17.50 -16.75 9.45
CA ASN A 129 16.64 -17.22 8.36
C ASN A 129 15.38 -17.96 8.86
N SER A 130 15.48 -18.71 9.97
CA SER A 130 14.33 -19.39 10.57
C SER A 130 13.28 -18.42 11.08
N ILE A 131 13.70 -17.28 11.65
CA ILE A 131 12.81 -16.20 12.12
C ILE A 131 12.17 -15.52 10.91
N ILE A 132 12.96 -15.18 9.88
CA ILE A 132 12.46 -14.61 8.62
C ILE A 132 11.38 -15.51 8.02
N ASN A 133 11.65 -16.81 7.90
CA ASN A 133 10.71 -17.78 7.33
C ASN A 133 9.40 -17.85 8.15
N ASN A 134 9.47 -17.78 9.47
CA ASN A 134 8.28 -17.76 10.32
C ASN A 134 7.48 -16.47 10.17
N ILE A 135 8.16 -15.31 10.10
CA ILE A 135 7.51 -14.02 9.86
C ILE A 135 6.80 -14.02 8.49
N GLU A 136 7.45 -14.49 7.44
CA GLU A 136 6.85 -14.58 6.11
C GLU A 136 5.64 -15.52 6.08
N TYR A 137 5.69 -16.63 6.83
CA TYR A 137 4.55 -17.51 7.02
C TYR A 137 3.38 -16.78 7.70
N GLU A 138 3.64 -16.07 8.81
CA GLU A 138 2.63 -15.29 9.53
C GLU A 138 2.00 -14.19 8.66
N ILE A 139 2.80 -13.52 7.82
CA ILE A 139 2.28 -12.51 6.89
C ILE A 139 1.34 -13.18 5.87
N GLY A 140 1.68 -14.38 5.41
CA GLY A 140 0.80 -15.20 4.55
C GLY A 140 -0.53 -15.51 5.23
N GLU A 141 -0.52 -16.00 6.47
CA GLU A 141 -1.74 -16.27 7.25
C GLU A 141 -2.59 -15.01 7.44
N LEU A 142 -1.97 -13.89 7.80
CA LEU A 142 -2.67 -12.61 7.97
C LEU A 142 -3.26 -12.12 6.64
N SER A 143 -2.54 -12.24 5.53
CA SER A 143 -3.04 -11.89 4.20
C SER A 143 -4.25 -12.76 3.82
N SER A 144 -4.21 -14.06 4.12
CA SER A 144 -5.33 -15.00 3.91
C SER A 144 -6.56 -14.62 4.76
N ARG A 145 -6.36 -14.17 6.01
CA ARG A 145 -7.45 -13.67 6.87
C ARG A 145 -8.13 -12.43 6.28
N ILE A 146 -7.37 -11.46 5.76
CA ILE A 146 -7.95 -10.31 5.05
C ILE A 146 -8.71 -10.79 3.83
N SER A 147 -8.13 -11.67 3.02
CA SER A 147 -8.74 -12.19 1.79
C SER A 147 -9.94 -13.12 2.03
N SER A 148 -10.18 -13.55 3.26
CA SER A 148 -11.42 -14.26 3.63
C SER A 148 -12.65 -13.35 3.60
N ILE A 149 -12.47 -12.03 3.64
CA ILE A 149 -13.53 -11.02 3.53
C ILE A 149 -13.86 -10.82 2.05
N ARG A 150 -15.03 -11.32 1.63
CA ARG A 150 -15.45 -11.34 0.21
C ARG A 150 -16.55 -10.32 -0.07
N LYS A 151 -16.60 -9.85 -1.31
CA LYS A 151 -17.70 -9.06 -1.88
C LYS A 151 -17.98 -9.51 -3.30
N GLU A 152 -19.16 -9.14 -3.81
CA GLU A 152 -19.57 -9.44 -5.19
C GLU A 152 -19.12 -8.37 -6.21
N ALA A 153 -18.56 -7.25 -5.75
CA ALA A 153 -18.19 -6.14 -6.62
C ALA A 153 -16.77 -5.63 -6.34
N PHE A 154 -16.02 -5.39 -7.41
CA PHE A 154 -14.75 -4.65 -7.35
C PHE A 154 -14.96 -3.26 -6.76
N PHE A 155 -14.01 -2.81 -5.97
CA PHE A 155 -14.08 -1.50 -5.36
C PHE A 155 -12.71 -0.83 -5.32
N LEU A 156 -12.65 0.39 -5.86
CA LEU A 156 -11.48 1.27 -5.79
C LEU A 156 -11.87 2.52 -4.98
N PRO A 157 -11.26 2.76 -3.81
CA PRO A 157 -11.67 3.85 -2.89
C PRO A 157 -11.65 5.25 -3.50
N SER A 158 -10.66 5.54 -4.34
CA SER A 158 -10.54 6.83 -5.04
C SER A 158 -11.61 7.05 -6.10
N TYR A 159 -12.29 5.98 -6.55
CA TYR A 159 -13.37 6.00 -7.53
C TYR A 159 -14.59 5.20 -7.06
N PRO A 160 -15.22 5.56 -5.91
CA PRO A 160 -16.21 4.72 -5.24
C PRO A 160 -17.50 4.49 -6.06
N LYS A 161 -17.78 5.36 -7.01
CA LYS A 161 -18.95 5.24 -7.91
C LYS A 161 -18.67 4.41 -9.17
N LYS A 162 -17.40 4.13 -9.47
CA LYS A 162 -17.02 3.35 -10.65
C LYS A 162 -17.39 1.89 -10.43
N LYS A 163 -18.06 1.29 -11.42
CA LYS A 163 -18.40 -0.14 -11.43
C LYS A 163 -17.56 -0.87 -12.47
N PHE A 164 -17.18 -2.08 -12.15
CA PHE A 164 -16.38 -2.95 -13.01
C PHE A 164 -17.12 -4.29 -13.16
N LYS A 165 -17.23 -4.79 -14.39
CA LYS A 165 -17.92 -6.05 -14.67
C LYS A 165 -17.08 -7.28 -14.37
N ASN A 166 -15.75 -7.15 -14.45
CA ASN A 166 -14.81 -8.24 -14.29
C ASN A 166 -13.41 -7.71 -13.96
N ASN A 167 -12.48 -8.63 -13.64
CA ASN A 167 -11.12 -8.28 -13.24
C ASN A 167 -10.32 -7.60 -14.37
N TYR A 168 -10.54 -7.98 -15.63
CA TYR A 168 -9.88 -7.32 -16.76
C TYR A 168 -10.23 -5.83 -16.82
N GLU A 169 -11.51 -5.47 -16.67
CA GLU A 169 -11.92 -4.06 -16.64
C GLU A 169 -11.31 -3.31 -15.45
N PHE A 170 -11.29 -3.93 -14.27
CA PHE A 170 -10.71 -3.34 -13.07
C PHE A 170 -9.20 -3.08 -13.24
N VAL A 171 -8.45 -4.09 -13.64
CA VAL A 171 -7.00 -3.99 -13.84
C VAL A 171 -6.65 -3.03 -14.97
N THR A 172 -7.39 -3.07 -16.10
CA THR A 172 -7.20 -2.13 -17.21
C THR A 172 -7.40 -0.70 -16.75
N PHE A 173 -8.42 -0.43 -15.95
CA PHE A 173 -8.67 0.91 -15.40
C PHE A 173 -7.53 1.38 -14.48
N LEU A 174 -6.98 0.51 -13.63
CA LEU A 174 -5.82 0.84 -12.81
C LEU A 174 -4.61 1.24 -13.66
N PHE A 175 -4.33 0.49 -14.74
CA PHE A 175 -3.26 0.85 -15.68
C PHE A 175 -3.55 2.14 -16.45
N GLU A 176 -4.79 2.36 -16.87
CA GLU A 176 -5.20 3.61 -17.56
C GLU A 176 -4.95 4.84 -16.67
N LEU A 177 -5.29 4.77 -15.38
CA LEU A 177 -4.99 5.84 -14.43
C LEU A 177 -3.49 6.11 -14.36
N LEU A 178 -2.67 5.07 -14.18
CA LEU A 178 -1.21 5.23 -14.12
C LEU A 178 -0.60 5.75 -15.41
N LEU A 179 -1.07 5.29 -16.57
CA LEU A 179 -0.56 5.74 -17.86
C LEU A 179 -0.95 7.21 -18.11
N ASN A 180 -2.14 7.64 -17.69
CA ASN A 180 -2.56 9.04 -17.77
C ASN A 180 -1.74 9.92 -16.80
N ASP A 181 -1.49 9.45 -15.57
CA ASP A 181 -0.61 10.14 -14.63
C ASP A 181 0.82 10.26 -15.19
N ALA A 182 1.36 9.20 -15.80
CA ALA A 182 2.66 9.20 -16.45
C ALA A 182 2.76 10.21 -17.60
N LEU A 183 1.72 10.27 -18.45
CA LEU A 183 1.61 11.23 -19.56
C LEU A 183 1.54 12.67 -19.05
N SER A 184 0.82 12.92 -17.95
CA SER A 184 0.66 14.26 -17.37
C SER A 184 1.99 14.90 -16.93
N VAL A 185 2.99 14.07 -16.63
CA VAL A 185 4.34 14.50 -16.20
C VAL A 185 5.41 14.20 -17.25
N ASN A 186 5.03 13.91 -18.49
CA ASN A 186 5.94 13.57 -19.59
C ASN A 186 6.95 12.48 -19.16
N LEU A 187 6.49 11.40 -18.54
CA LEU A 187 7.34 10.31 -18.13
C LEU A 187 7.77 9.49 -19.35
N ASP A 188 9.08 9.35 -19.54
CA ASP A 188 9.64 8.44 -20.52
C ASP A 188 9.71 7.01 -19.93
N LEU A 189 8.87 6.11 -20.43
CA LEU A 189 8.88 4.67 -20.11
C LEU A 189 9.70 3.85 -21.09
N GLY A 190 10.29 4.48 -22.13
CA GLY A 190 10.93 3.81 -23.25
C GLY A 190 10.00 3.67 -24.45
N LYS A 191 10.61 3.39 -25.62
CA LYS A 191 9.93 3.31 -26.91
C LYS A 191 8.79 2.29 -26.90
N ASP A 192 7.63 2.72 -27.32
CA ASP A 192 6.42 1.89 -27.50
C ASP A 192 5.84 1.24 -26.23
N ASN A 193 6.45 1.41 -25.02
CA ASN A 193 6.01 0.72 -23.81
C ASN A 193 4.56 1.06 -23.40
N TYR A 194 4.08 2.28 -23.69
CA TYR A 194 2.66 2.64 -23.48
C TYR A 194 1.71 1.74 -24.29
N LYS A 195 2.09 1.42 -25.54
CA LYS A 195 1.32 0.52 -26.41
C LYS A 195 1.48 -0.94 -25.95
N ILE A 196 2.70 -1.35 -25.65
CA ILE A 196 3.02 -2.72 -25.24
C ILE A 196 2.24 -3.11 -23.98
N ILE A 197 2.11 -2.22 -22.99
CA ILE A 197 1.31 -2.47 -21.78
C ILE A 197 -0.15 -2.76 -22.16
N LYS A 198 -0.75 -1.94 -23.05
CA LYS A 198 -2.13 -2.16 -23.51
C LYS A 198 -2.29 -3.49 -24.25
N ASP A 199 -1.34 -3.82 -25.11
CA ASP A 199 -1.32 -5.09 -25.85
C ASP A 199 -1.19 -6.29 -24.89
N ILE A 200 -0.36 -6.20 -23.85
CA ILE A 200 -0.27 -7.22 -22.78
C ILE A 200 -1.63 -7.44 -22.12
N LEU A 201 -2.29 -6.37 -21.68
CA LEU A 201 -3.59 -6.49 -21.00
C LEU A 201 -4.66 -7.14 -21.92
N ILE A 202 -4.68 -6.79 -23.20
CA ILE A 202 -5.58 -7.39 -24.20
C ILE A 202 -5.26 -8.87 -24.40
N ASN A 203 -3.98 -9.22 -24.57
CA ASN A 203 -3.55 -10.59 -24.81
C ASN A 203 -3.86 -11.53 -23.65
N TYR A 204 -3.79 -11.01 -22.39
CA TYR A 204 -4.06 -11.80 -21.19
C TYR A 204 -5.44 -11.56 -20.57
N LYS A 205 -6.38 -11.03 -21.34
CA LYS A 205 -7.76 -10.78 -20.88
C LYS A 205 -8.40 -12.02 -20.25
N ASN A 206 -8.22 -13.18 -20.85
CA ASN A 206 -8.80 -14.43 -20.32
C ASN A 206 -8.14 -14.83 -19.01
N SER A 207 -6.81 -14.77 -18.90
CA SER A 207 -6.09 -15.05 -17.65
C SER A 207 -6.46 -14.05 -16.55
N LEU A 208 -6.63 -12.76 -16.88
CA LEU A 208 -7.09 -11.73 -15.94
C LEU A 208 -8.50 -12.02 -15.43
N ASN A 209 -9.39 -12.55 -16.26
CA ASN A 209 -10.76 -12.87 -15.85
C ASN A 209 -10.90 -14.24 -15.16
N ASN A 210 -9.87 -15.09 -15.19
CA ASN A 210 -9.87 -16.39 -14.53
C ASN A 210 -9.52 -16.26 -13.05
N ILE A 211 -10.28 -15.44 -12.31
CA ILE A 211 -10.14 -15.28 -10.86
C ILE A 211 -11.00 -16.27 -10.11
N SER A 212 -10.48 -16.81 -9.01
CA SER A 212 -11.22 -17.72 -8.15
C SER A 212 -12.13 -16.98 -7.16
N ASN A 213 -11.63 -15.84 -6.66
CA ASN A 213 -12.27 -15.08 -5.59
C ASN A 213 -12.08 -13.58 -5.79
N LEU A 214 -13.16 -12.85 -5.52
CA LEU A 214 -13.13 -11.41 -5.31
C LEU A 214 -13.14 -11.15 -3.80
N SER A 215 -12.05 -10.64 -3.29
CA SER A 215 -11.83 -10.51 -1.85
C SER A 215 -11.23 -9.16 -1.48
N LEU A 216 -11.31 -8.81 -0.20
CA LEU A 216 -10.54 -7.70 0.33
C LEU A 216 -9.06 -8.10 0.27
N THR A 217 -8.24 -7.26 -0.33
CA THR A 217 -6.83 -7.58 -0.60
C THR A 217 -5.97 -6.35 -0.26
N HIS A 218 -4.95 -6.56 0.57
CA HIS A 218 -3.97 -5.53 0.86
C HIS A 218 -2.96 -5.46 -0.28
N THR A 219 -3.12 -4.48 -1.16
CA THR A 219 -2.32 -4.37 -2.39
C THR A 219 -0.97 -3.66 -2.19
N ASP A 220 -0.62 -3.30 -0.95
CA ASP A 220 0.67 -2.71 -0.58
C ASP A 220 1.28 -3.45 0.64
N ILE A 221 1.18 -4.78 0.67
CA ILE A 221 1.80 -5.58 1.73
C ILE A 221 3.27 -5.86 1.40
N TRP A 222 4.17 -5.22 2.13
CA TRP A 222 5.62 -5.33 1.98
C TRP A 222 6.32 -5.13 3.32
N ASP A 223 7.61 -5.44 3.42
CA ASP A 223 8.39 -5.44 4.67
C ASP A 223 8.27 -4.13 5.47
N GLY A 224 8.14 -2.98 4.79
CA GLY A 224 8.01 -1.67 5.42
C GLY A 224 6.67 -1.43 6.13
N ASN A 225 5.63 -2.19 5.79
CA ASN A 225 4.31 -2.12 6.42
C ASN A 225 4.10 -3.20 7.51
N ILE A 226 5.15 -3.96 7.84
CA ILE A 226 5.12 -5.01 8.86
C ILE A 226 5.86 -4.55 10.11
N LEU A 227 5.20 -4.67 11.25
CA LEU A 227 5.82 -4.48 12.57
C LEU A 227 6.07 -5.83 13.23
N ILE A 228 7.22 -5.97 13.85
CA ILE A 228 7.62 -7.19 14.56
C ILE A 228 7.96 -6.89 16.02
N ASN A 229 7.61 -7.81 16.90
CA ASN A 229 7.98 -7.80 18.31
C ASN A 229 8.27 -9.24 18.78
N ASN A 230 9.36 -9.45 19.53
CA ASN A 230 9.77 -10.77 19.97
C ASN A 230 9.82 -11.80 18.83
N ASN A 231 10.40 -11.43 17.69
CA ASN A 231 10.56 -12.27 16.49
C ASN A 231 9.24 -12.77 15.86
N ARG A 232 8.13 -12.10 16.10
CA ARG A 232 6.80 -12.40 15.56
C ARG A 232 6.17 -11.14 14.96
N VAL A 233 5.23 -11.30 14.04
CA VAL A 233 4.44 -10.18 13.54
C VAL A 233 3.59 -9.62 14.67
N SER A 234 3.82 -8.35 15.05
CA SER A 234 2.99 -7.63 16.03
C SER A 234 1.88 -6.85 15.36
N GLY A 235 1.99 -6.51 14.09
CA GLY A 235 0.93 -5.88 13.33
C GLY A 235 1.31 -5.51 11.92
N ILE A 236 0.27 -5.26 11.12
CA ILE A 236 0.34 -4.70 9.77
C ILE A 236 -0.19 -3.28 9.83
N VAL A 237 0.42 -2.36 9.09
CA VAL A 237 0.03 -0.94 9.02
C VAL A 237 -0.22 -0.51 7.58
N ASP A 238 -0.77 0.70 7.40
CA ASP A 238 -1.07 1.34 6.10
C ASP A 238 -2.18 0.64 5.31
N PHE A 239 -3.40 0.70 5.84
CA PHE A 239 -4.59 0.06 5.29
C PHE A 239 -5.29 0.87 4.18
N SER A 240 -4.67 1.94 3.69
CA SER A 240 -5.23 2.76 2.62
C SER A 240 -5.32 2.02 1.27
N ASP A 241 -4.42 1.08 1.01
CA ASP A 241 -4.32 0.32 -0.23
C ASP A 241 -5.03 -1.06 -0.13
N LEU A 242 -6.15 -1.16 0.62
CA LEU A 242 -7.03 -2.31 0.59
C LEU A 242 -8.12 -2.14 -0.47
N TYR A 243 -8.20 -3.07 -1.41
CA TYR A 243 -9.19 -3.05 -2.48
C TYR A 243 -10.01 -4.34 -2.46
N TYR A 244 -11.25 -4.28 -2.94
CA TYR A 244 -11.98 -5.50 -3.30
C TYR A 244 -11.62 -5.86 -4.73
N CYS A 245 -10.71 -6.83 -4.87
CA CYS A 245 -10.09 -7.23 -6.13
C CYS A 245 -9.67 -8.71 -6.12
N ASP A 246 -8.89 -9.15 -7.11
CA ASP A 246 -8.27 -10.48 -7.12
C ASP A 246 -7.32 -10.63 -5.92
N GLU A 247 -7.48 -11.70 -5.15
CA GLU A 247 -6.64 -12.02 -3.98
C GLU A 247 -5.14 -12.07 -4.31
N LEU A 248 -4.78 -12.39 -5.56
CA LEU A 248 -3.39 -12.47 -5.98
C LEU A 248 -2.68 -11.11 -6.06
N MET A 249 -3.39 -10.00 -5.94
CA MET A 249 -2.75 -8.68 -5.91
C MET A 249 -1.85 -8.46 -4.67
N CYS A 250 -1.96 -9.27 -3.62
CA CYS A 250 -1.01 -9.24 -2.49
C CYS A 250 0.22 -10.14 -2.68
N PHE A 251 0.31 -10.96 -3.75
CA PHE A 251 1.34 -11.98 -3.92
C PHE A 251 2.68 -11.46 -4.46
N TYR A 252 2.83 -10.16 -4.66
CA TYR A 252 4.14 -9.58 -4.98
C TYR A 252 5.00 -9.31 -3.74
N PHE A 253 4.50 -9.59 -2.55
CA PHE A 253 5.20 -9.42 -1.29
C PHE A 253 6.65 -9.96 -1.35
N HIS A 254 7.62 -9.17 -0.93
CA HIS A 254 9.09 -9.38 -0.99
C HIS A 254 9.71 -9.58 -2.37
N THR A 255 8.95 -9.55 -3.45
CA THR A 255 9.46 -10.05 -4.72
C THR A 255 9.06 -9.20 -5.91
N ILE A 256 9.19 -7.89 -5.76
CA ILE A 256 9.12 -7.00 -6.92
C ILE A 256 10.09 -7.46 -8.02
N ASP A 257 11.26 -7.99 -7.64
CA ASP A 257 12.34 -8.48 -8.49
C ASP A 257 12.52 -10.01 -8.51
N GLY A 258 11.73 -10.78 -7.75
CA GLY A 258 11.88 -12.22 -7.62
C GLY A 258 10.59 -13.05 -7.65
N LYS A 259 10.61 -14.20 -6.97
CA LYS A 259 9.45 -15.10 -6.79
C LYS A 259 8.78 -14.82 -5.44
N THR A 260 7.47 -14.98 -5.38
CA THR A 260 6.76 -14.95 -4.10
C THR A 260 7.35 -16.00 -3.15
N SER A 261 7.57 -15.61 -1.90
CA SER A 261 8.15 -16.48 -0.88
C SER A 261 7.33 -17.76 -0.71
N GLU A 262 8.01 -18.90 -0.63
CA GLU A 262 7.33 -20.18 -0.37
C GLU A 262 6.69 -20.23 1.02
N TYR A 263 7.26 -19.55 2.01
CA TYR A 263 6.71 -19.46 3.36
C TYR A 263 5.47 -18.60 3.40
N PHE A 264 5.47 -17.47 2.67
CA PHE A 264 4.25 -16.68 2.46
C PHE A 264 3.15 -17.51 1.81
N LEU A 265 3.47 -18.25 0.73
CA LEU A 265 2.49 -19.10 0.04
C LEU A 265 1.95 -20.20 0.95
N LYS A 266 2.80 -20.83 1.77
CA LYS A 266 2.38 -21.84 2.77
C LYS A 266 1.44 -21.23 3.81
N GLY A 267 1.79 -20.06 4.36
CA GLY A 267 0.95 -19.34 5.33
C GLY A 267 -0.38 -18.90 4.74
N TYR A 268 -0.37 -18.42 3.50
CA TYR A 268 -1.60 -18.06 2.78
C TYR A 268 -2.50 -19.28 2.46
N GLY A 269 -1.94 -20.49 2.46
CA GLY A 269 -2.66 -21.71 2.09
C GLY A 269 -2.74 -21.97 0.57
N LYS A 270 -1.82 -21.39 -0.23
CA LYS A 270 -1.80 -21.47 -1.69
C LYS A 270 -0.42 -21.84 -2.23
N CYS A 271 -0.04 -23.11 -2.10
CA CYS A 271 1.31 -23.57 -2.47
C CYS A 271 1.54 -23.75 -3.98
N ASN A 272 0.48 -24.00 -4.75
CA ASN A 272 0.55 -24.27 -6.17
C ASN A 272 -0.19 -23.19 -6.96
N LEU A 273 0.55 -22.50 -7.83
CA LEU A 273 0.01 -21.49 -8.73
C LEU A 273 -0.10 -22.07 -10.14
N ASN A 274 -1.28 -22.05 -10.73
CA ASN A 274 -1.46 -22.43 -12.14
C ASN A 274 -0.93 -21.34 -13.09
N LYS A 275 -0.91 -21.62 -14.40
CA LYS A 275 -0.37 -20.70 -15.41
C LYS A 275 -1.07 -19.34 -15.42
N ASP A 276 -2.39 -19.30 -15.32
CA ASP A 276 -3.14 -18.04 -15.32
C ASP A 276 -2.86 -17.21 -14.07
N GLU A 277 -2.72 -17.85 -12.92
CA GLU A 277 -2.34 -17.19 -11.66
C GLU A 277 -0.94 -16.60 -11.72
N GLN A 278 0.02 -17.33 -12.28
CA GLN A 278 1.38 -16.84 -12.48
C GLN A 278 1.39 -15.61 -13.42
N ILE A 279 0.62 -15.65 -14.51
CA ILE A 279 0.47 -14.51 -15.44
C ILE A 279 -0.13 -13.30 -14.72
N ARG A 280 -1.20 -13.48 -13.92
CA ARG A 280 -1.81 -12.37 -13.16
C ARG A 280 -0.82 -11.75 -12.18
N ILE A 281 -0.08 -12.55 -11.43
CA ILE A 281 0.94 -12.06 -10.51
C ILE A 281 2.02 -11.24 -11.24
N GLU A 282 2.47 -11.67 -12.42
CA GLU A 282 3.43 -10.89 -13.22
C GLU A 282 2.84 -9.56 -13.71
N ILE A 283 1.56 -9.53 -14.10
CA ILE A 283 0.86 -8.29 -14.46
C ILE A 283 0.74 -7.37 -13.25
N TYR A 284 0.42 -7.89 -12.06
CA TYR A 284 0.33 -7.10 -10.84
C TYR A 284 1.69 -6.56 -10.39
N ARG A 285 2.77 -7.34 -10.55
CA ARG A 285 4.14 -6.85 -10.35
C ARG A 285 4.48 -5.70 -11.31
N MET A 286 4.15 -5.86 -12.61
CA MET A 286 4.33 -4.79 -13.59
C MET A 286 3.57 -3.52 -13.18
N TYR A 287 2.33 -3.66 -12.67
CA TYR A 287 1.54 -2.54 -12.15
C TYR A 287 2.22 -1.84 -10.98
N VAL A 288 2.70 -2.59 -9.98
CA VAL A 288 3.33 -2.02 -8.77
C VAL A 288 4.62 -1.30 -9.13
N ILE A 289 5.47 -1.88 -9.98
CA ILE A 289 6.70 -1.23 -10.45
C ILE A 289 6.37 0.05 -11.21
N LEU A 290 5.41 0.02 -12.12
CA LEU A 290 4.97 1.20 -12.84
C LEU A 290 4.42 2.27 -11.89
N LYS A 291 3.64 1.87 -10.87
CA LYS A 291 3.13 2.74 -9.82
C LYS A 291 4.28 3.46 -9.11
N MET A 292 5.34 2.75 -8.73
CA MET A 292 6.53 3.33 -8.09
C MET A 292 7.27 4.32 -9.00
N ILE A 293 7.45 4.00 -10.28
CA ILE A 293 8.10 4.86 -11.28
C ILE A 293 7.31 6.17 -11.44
N VAL A 294 5.99 6.07 -11.61
CA VAL A 294 5.09 7.22 -11.78
C VAL A 294 5.07 8.08 -10.52
N ASP A 295 4.98 7.46 -9.34
CA ASP A 295 4.96 8.16 -8.05
C ASP A 295 6.27 8.94 -7.81
N CYS A 296 7.42 8.32 -8.10
CA CYS A 296 8.72 9.00 -8.03
C CYS A 296 8.79 10.23 -8.97
N LYS A 297 8.22 10.13 -10.17
CA LYS A 297 8.21 11.22 -11.12
C LYS A 297 7.27 12.36 -10.69
N LEU A 298 6.05 12.03 -10.24
CA LEU A 298 5.07 13.00 -9.75
C LEU A 298 5.63 13.82 -8.57
N LYS A 299 6.32 13.16 -7.65
CA LYS A 299 6.88 13.76 -6.44
C LYS A 299 8.31 14.30 -6.61
N ASN A 300 8.89 14.16 -7.80
CA ASN A 300 10.26 14.57 -8.12
C ASN A 300 11.33 13.95 -7.19
N TYR A 301 11.16 12.66 -6.84
CA TYR A 301 12.11 11.93 -5.98
C TYR A 301 13.38 11.45 -6.72
N GLY A 302 13.40 11.59 -8.04
CA GLY A 302 14.50 11.12 -8.88
C GLY A 302 14.15 9.86 -9.67
N ARG A 303 15.13 9.39 -10.45
CA ARG A 303 15.02 8.16 -11.24
C ARG A 303 15.86 7.06 -10.61
N PHE A 304 15.24 5.94 -10.28
CA PHE A 304 15.92 4.77 -9.74
C PHE A 304 16.05 3.70 -10.83
N ALA A 305 17.26 3.45 -11.32
CA ALA A 305 17.54 2.54 -12.45
C ALA A 305 16.92 1.16 -12.23
N TRP A 306 17.04 0.60 -11.04
CA TRP A 306 16.52 -0.73 -10.70
C TRP A 306 15.00 -0.87 -10.95
N MET A 307 14.22 0.20 -10.79
CA MET A 307 12.77 0.16 -11.08
C MET A 307 12.52 -0.01 -12.58
N TYR A 308 13.28 0.69 -13.43
CA TYR A 308 13.15 0.59 -14.88
C TYR A 308 13.65 -0.77 -15.38
N ASP A 309 14.76 -1.28 -14.84
CA ASP A 309 15.29 -2.61 -15.18
C ASP A 309 14.28 -3.72 -14.82
N ASN A 310 13.62 -3.60 -13.68
CA ASN A 310 12.55 -4.51 -13.28
C ASN A 310 11.32 -4.39 -14.18
N PHE A 311 10.90 -3.18 -14.50
CA PHE A 311 9.79 -2.92 -15.40
C PHE A 311 10.03 -3.56 -16.77
N ASP A 312 11.20 -3.33 -17.36
CA ASP A 312 11.62 -3.93 -18.63
C ASP A 312 11.65 -5.47 -18.57
N THR A 313 12.06 -6.01 -17.43
CA THR A 313 12.06 -7.47 -17.21
C THR A 313 10.63 -8.00 -17.22
N ARG A 314 9.66 -7.33 -16.57
CA ARG A 314 8.23 -7.76 -16.58
C ARG A 314 7.65 -7.65 -17.99
N ILE A 315 7.92 -6.57 -18.72
CA ILE A 315 7.51 -6.44 -20.13
C ILE A 315 8.05 -7.59 -20.97
N LYS A 316 9.36 -7.89 -20.88
CA LYS A 316 9.98 -9.00 -21.61
C LYS A 316 9.39 -10.35 -21.22
N THR A 317 9.13 -10.59 -19.95
CA THR A 317 8.51 -11.83 -19.47
C THR A 317 7.12 -12.00 -20.07
N LEU A 318 6.25 -10.98 -19.93
CA LEU A 318 4.86 -11.03 -20.41
C LEU A 318 4.74 -11.06 -21.94
N THR A 319 5.70 -10.51 -22.68
CA THR A 319 5.71 -10.60 -24.14
C THR A 319 6.22 -11.95 -24.68
N LYS A 320 6.95 -12.74 -23.89
CA LYS A 320 7.47 -14.07 -24.27
C LYS A 320 6.54 -15.22 -23.93
N ILE A 321 5.66 -15.08 -22.95
CA ILE A 321 4.69 -16.11 -22.59
C ILE A 321 3.59 -16.11 -23.67
N ARG A 322 3.72 -16.96 -24.66
CA ARG A 322 2.71 -17.23 -25.71
C ARG A 322 1.98 -18.53 -25.43
#